data_9047adaa10006b92dca11bf94cc32fd4
#
_entry.id   9047adaa10006b92dca11bf94cc32fd4
#
_cell.length_a   1.000
_cell.length_b   1.000
_cell.length_c   1.000
_cell.angle_alpha   90.00
_cell.angle_beta   90.00
_cell.angle_gamma   90.00
#
_symmetry.space_group_name_H-M   'P 1'
#
loop_
_entity.id
_entity.type
_entity.pdbx_description
1 polymer ?
#
loop_
_entity_poly.entity_id
_entity_poly.type
_entity_poly.pdbx_seq_one_letter_code
_entity_poly.pdbx_strand_id
1 'polypeptide(L)'
;IADLRKKYIKQISKIAAMDVKDYTLRSSDGNEVKLSEMFGDNKYLFLVHNMGKSCSYCTLWADGFSGITYFMEKKAAFGVVSPDAPEVQKEFADSRGWKFKMYSSEGSDFTKDMGYFTEAGAYWPGVSVFHKQADGSIRRISKDFFGPGDFYSSPWHFFDLLPQETGEEKK
;
A
#
# COMPACT_ATOMS: atom_id res chain seq x y z
N ILE A 1 3.48 -18.75 -16.06
CA ILE A 1 3.20 -17.44 -15.42
C ILE A 1 1.68 -17.21 -15.33
N ALA A 2 0.93 -17.30 -16.44
CA ALA A 2 -0.52 -17.05 -16.44
C ALA A 2 -1.29 -17.95 -15.46
N ASP A 3 -0.96 -19.22 -15.36
CA ASP A 3 -1.62 -20.16 -14.45
C ASP A 3 -1.26 -19.91 -12.98
N LEU A 4 -0.02 -19.53 -12.70
CA LEU A 4 0.39 -19.11 -11.36
C LEU A 4 -0.37 -17.85 -10.93
N ARG A 5 -0.53 -16.87 -11.83
CA ARG A 5 -1.31 -15.68 -11.57
C ARG A 5 -2.78 -15.99 -11.29
N LYS A 6 -3.40 -16.91 -12.05
CA LYS A 6 -4.77 -17.36 -11.79
C LYS A 6 -4.92 -18.01 -10.41
N LYS A 7 -3.95 -18.87 -10.02
CA LYS A 7 -3.92 -19.50 -8.70
C LYS A 7 -3.81 -18.45 -7.59
N TYR A 8 -2.91 -17.48 -7.76
CA TYR A 8 -2.72 -16.37 -6.83
C TYR A 8 -4.00 -15.55 -6.65
N ILE A 9 -4.63 -15.10 -7.74
CA ILE A 9 -5.90 -14.37 -7.69
C ILE A 9 -6.97 -15.18 -6.95
N LYS A 10 -7.05 -16.50 -7.20
CA LYS A 10 -7.98 -17.39 -6.50
C LYS A 10 -7.69 -17.48 -4.99
N GLN A 11 -6.45 -17.36 -4.56
CA GLN A 11 -6.13 -17.34 -3.12
C GLN A 11 -6.52 -16.00 -2.49
N ILE A 12 -6.20 -14.89 -3.13
CA ILE A 12 -6.59 -13.56 -2.66
C ILE A 12 -8.13 -13.45 -2.54
N SER A 13 -8.88 -13.98 -3.51
CA SER A 13 -10.35 -13.93 -3.48
C SER A 13 -10.99 -14.73 -2.34
N LYS A 14 -10.22 -15.60 -1.65
CA LYS A 14 -10.67 -16.33 -0.46
C LYS A 14 -10.48 -15.56 0.86
N ILE A 15 -9.79 -14.43 0.82
CA ILE A 15 -9.60 -13.59 2.01
C ILE A 15 -10.99 -13.09 2.44
N ALA A 16 -11.37 -13.42 3.66
CA ALA A 16 -12.67 -13.00 4.19
C ALA A 16 -12.76 -11.47 4.28
N ALA A 17 -13.86 -10.92 3.79
CA ALA A 17 -14.11 -9.51 3.97
C ALA A 17 -14.30 -9.19 5.45
N MET A 18 -13.78 -8.04 5.88
CA MET A 18 -13.80 -7.58 7.26
C MET A 18 -14.48 -6.21 7.33
N ASP A 19 -15.44 -6.06 8.24
CA ASP A 19 -16.03 -4.76 8.51
C ASP A 19 -15.00 -3.86 9.18
N VAL A 20 -14.95 -2.60 8.77
CA VAL A 20 -13.95 -1.63 9.19
C VAL A 20 -14.63 -0.37 9.69
N LYS A 21 -14.25 0.08 10.91
CA LYS A 21 -14.73 1.37 11.44
C LYS A 21 -14.18 2.53 10.61
N ASP A 22 -14.87 3.64 10.63
CA ASP A 22 -14.45 4.85 9.92
C ASP A 22 -13.35 5.56 10.71
N TYR A 23 -12.09 5.11 10.49
CA TYR A 23 -10.91 5.67 11.15
C TYR A 23 -10.67 7.11 10.74
N THR A 24 -10.24 7.94 11.68
CA THR A 24 -9.68 9.26 11.40
C THR A 24 -8.16 9.16 11.36
N LEU A 25 -7.58 9.56 10.24
CA LEU A 25 -6.14 9.70 10.01
C LEU A 25 -5.82 11.17 9.73
N ARG A 26 -4.58 11.49 9.37
CA ARG A 26 -4.20 12.85 8.95
C ARG A 26 -3.66 12.84 7.52
N SER A 27 -4.06 13.81 6.71
CA SER A 27 -3.44 14.05 5.41
C SER A 27 -2.02 14.59 5.58
N SER A 28 -1.22 14.57 4.52
CA SER A 28 0.13 15.17 4.53
C SER A 28 0.14 16.69 4.81
N ASP A 29 -1.00 17.37 4.73
CA ASP A 29 -1.16 18.76 5.14
C ASP A 29 -1.57 18.92 6.62
N GLY A 30 -1.63 17.82 7.37
CA GLY A 30 -1.96 17.77 8.79
C GLY A 30 -3.45 17.78 9.14
N ASN A 31 -4.33 17.88 8.14
CA ASN A 31 -5.77 17.89 8.37
C ASN A 31 -6.29 16.49 8.70
N GLU A 32 -7.26 16.41 9.61
CA GLU A 32 -7.99 15.18 9.84
C GLU A 32 -8.76 14.76 8.60
N VAL A 33 -8.75 13.46 8.30
CA VAL A 33 -9.47 12.84 7.20
C VAL A 33 -9.99 11.48 7.62
N LYS A 34 -11.28 11.24 7.40
CA LYS A 34 -11.88 9.93 7.65
C LYS A 34 -11.59 8.96 6.53
N LEU A 35 -11.50 7.67 6.86
CA LEU A 35 -11.34 6.61 5.86
C LEU A 35 -12.44 6.69 4.80
N SER A 36 -13.68 6.99 5.18
CA SER A 36 -14.82 7.18 4.27
C SER A 36 -14.63 8.32 3.27
N GLU A 37 -13.86 9.36 3.62
CA GLU A 37 -13.57 10.52 2.77
C GLU A 37 -12.46 10.23 1.76
N MET A 38 -11.57 9.27 2.06
CA MET A 38 -10.47 8.89 1.16
C MET A 38 -10.95 8.28 -0.16
N PHE A 39 -12.17 7.77 -0.19
CA PHE A 39 -12.78 7.22 -1.41
C PHE A 39 -13.15 8.29 -2.44
N GLY A 40 -13.38 9.56 -2.02
CA GLY A 40 -14.02 10.54 -2.89
C GLY A 40 -15.33 9.97 -3.45
N ASP A 41 -15.50 10.07 -4.77
CA ASP A 41 -16.68 9.55 -5.49
C ASP A 41 -16.56 8.06 -5.85
N ASN A 42 -15.45 7.39 -5.49
CA ASN A 42 -15.22 6.00 -5.83
C ASN A 42 -15.88 5.05 -4.82
N LYS A 43 -16.28 3.88 -5.30
CA LYS A 43 -16.76 2.77 -4.45
C LYS A 43 -15.62 1.99 -3.79
N TYR A 44 -14.44 2.02 -4.40
CA TYR A 44 -13.27 1.26 -3.97
C TYR A 44 -12.10 2.18 -3.66
N LEU A 45 -11.27 1.75 -2.71
CA LEU A 45 -10.03 2.42 -2.33
C LEU A 45 -8.90 1.38 -2.25
N PHE A 46 -7.81 1.62 -2.98
CA PHE A 46 -6.51 1.00 -2.74
C PHE A 46 -5.76 1.86 -1.73
N LEU A 47 -5.42 1.30 -0.59
CA LEU A 47 -4.61 1.96 0.42
C LEU A 47 -3.36 1.13 0.70
N VAL A 48 -2.22 1.64 0.27
CA VAL A 48 -0.92 1.00 0.46
C VAL A 48 -0.42 1.29 1.86
N HIS A 49 -0.02 0.26 2.60
CA HIS A 49 0.64 0.35 3.89
C HIS A 49 2.15 0.42 3.68
N ASN A 50 2.74 1.55 4.00
CA ASN A 50 4.16 1.86 3.89
C ASN A 50 4.76 1.94 5.30
N MET A 51 5.98 1.44 5.49
CA MET A 51 6.63 1.39 6.80
C MET A 51 7.32 2.71 7.20
N GLY A 52 7.21 3.74 6.37
CA GLY A 52 7.80 5.05 6.61
C GLY A 52 9.03 5.35 5.76
N LYS A 53 9.52 6.59 5.84
CA LYS A 53 10.60 7.13 4.98
C LYS A 53 11.94 6.38 5.13
N SER A 54 12.16 5.71 6.24
CA SER A 54 13.39 4.95 6.48
C SER A 54 13.46 3.62 5.72
N CYS A 55 12.35 3.16 5.16
CA CYS A 55 12.25 1.91 4.41
C CYS A 55 12.58 2.12 2.93
N SER A 56 13.77 1.70 2.48
CA SER A 56 14.21 1.83 1.09
C SER A 56 13.33 1.04 0.10
N TYR A 57 12.88 -0.15 0.47
CA TYR A 57 11.96 -0.93 -0.35
C TYR A 57 10.58 -0.26 -0.46
N CYS A 58 10.07 0.33 0.63
CA CYS A 58 8.83 1.08 0.57
C CYS A 58 8.93 2.28 -0.38
N THR A 59 10.10 2.93 -0.42
CA THR A 59 10.39 4.00 -1.38
C THR A 59 10.39 3.48 -2.82
N LEU A 60 10.99 2.32 -3.07
CA LEU A 60 10.98 1.68 -4.39
C LEU A 60 9.56 1.41 -4.91
N TRP A 61 8.68 0.84 -4.06
CA TRP A 61 7.27 0.62 -4.43
C TRP A 61 6.56 1.95 -4.69
N ALA A 62 6.73 2.92 -3.79
CA ALA A 62 6.07 4.22 -3.89
C ALA A 62 6.49 5.00 -5.15
N ASP A 63 7.77 4.98 -5.53
CA ASP A 63 8.25 5.55 -6.79
C ASP A 63 7.55 4.92 -8.00
N GLY A 64 7.39 3.58 -7.99
CA GLY A 64 6.66 2.86 -9.02
C GLY A 64 5.19 3.24 -9.08
N PHE A 65 4.52 3.35 -7.93
CA PHE A 65 3.12 3.77 -7.86
C PHE A 65 2.91 5.20 -8.35
N SER A 66 3.84 6.12 -8.08
CA SER A 66 3.77 7.50 -8.57
C SER A 66 3.65 7.56 -10.09
N GLY A 67 4.36 6.68 -10.80
CA GLY A 67 4.30 6.59 -12.26
C GLY A 67 2.96 6.07 -12.81
N ILE A 68 2.21 5.30 -12.01
CA ILE A 68 0.97 4.64 -12.46
C ILE A 68 -0.29 5.14 -11.75
N THR A 69 -0.18 6.13 -10.85
CA THR A 69 -1.30 6.69 -10.07
C THR A 69 -2.51 7.02 -10.95
N TYR A 70 -2.29 7.68 -12.07
CA TYR A 70 -3.35 8.03 -13.01
C TYR A 70 -4.18 6.82 -13.48
N PHE A 71 -3.56 5.67 -13.72
CA PHE A 71 -4.27 4.45 -14.13
C PHE A 71 -4.98 3.77 -12.97
N MET A 72 -4.40 3.85 -11.77
CA MET A 72 -5.01 3.33 -10.55
C MET A 72 -6.31 4.07 -10.23
N GLU A 73 -6.27 5.41 -10.28
CA GLU A 73 -7.39 6.28 -9.95
C GLU A 73 -8.57 6.18 -10.94
N LYS A 74 -8.35 5.65 -12.14
CA LYS A 74 -9.45 5.28 -13.07
C LYS A 74 -10.30 4.11 -12.59
N LYS A 75 -9.83 3.34 -11.63
CA LYS A 75 -10.49 2.11 -11.15
C LYS A 75 -10.98 2.22 -9.71
N ALA A 76 -10.23 2.93 -8.87
CA ALA A 76 -10.50 3.10 -7.45
C ALA A 76 -9.77 4.34 -6.95
N ALA A 77 -10.19 4.91 -5.82
CA ALA A 77 -9.34 5.86 -5.12
C ALA A 77 -8.01 5.20 -4.73
N PHE A 78 -6.95 5.97 -4.70
CA PHE A 78 -5.61 5.48 -4.39
C PHE A 78 -4.92 6.38 -3.37
N GLY A 79 -4.25 5.78 -2.41
CA GLY A 79 -3.44 6.49 -1.43
C GLY A 79 -2.42 5.59 -0.74
N VAL A 80 -1.53 6.22 0.00
CA VAL A 80 -0.49 5.55 0.78
C VAL A 80 -0.59 6.01 2.22
N VAL A 81 -0.59 5.09 3.16
CA VAL A 81 -0.55 5.36 4.60
C VAL A 81 0.80 4.94 5.18
N SER A 82 1.39 5.77 6.04
CA SER A 82 2.59 5.41 6.81
C SER A 82 2.51 5.92 8.25
N PRO A 83 3.36 5.41 9.17
CA PRO A 83 3.41 5.88 10.54
C PRO A 83 4.11 7.23 10.70
N ASP A 84 4.74 7.77 9.66
CA ASP A 84 5.42 9.06 9.74
C ASP A 84 4.43 10.19 10.02
N ALA A 85 4.89 11.23 10.73
CA ALA A 85 4.13 12.47 10.92
C ALA A 85 3.82 13.14 9.57
N PRO A 86 2.69 13.89 9.46
CA PRO A 86 2.25 14.49 8.19
C PRO A 86 3.32 15.36 7.49
N GLU A 87 4.02 16.20 8.25
CA GLU A 87 5.08 17.07 7.74
C GLU A 87 6.27 16.28 7.18
N VAL A 88 6.63 15.16 7.83
CA VAL A 88 7.68 14.25 7.36
C VAL A 88 7.27 13.57 6.07
N GLN A 89 6.01 13.12 5.97
CA GLN A 89 5.46 12.54 4.75
C GLN A 89 5.47 13.55 3.60
N LYS A 90 5.02 14.79 3.88
CA LYS A 90 4.97 15.85 2.88
C LYS A 90 6.34 16.16 2.32
N GLU A 91 7.31 16.44 3.18
CA GLU A 91 8.68 16.74 2.76
C GLU A 91 9.28 15.61 1.91
N PHE A 92 9.09 14.36 2.36
CA PHE A 92 9.63 13.20 1.65
C PHE A 92 8.93 12.98 0.29
N ALA A 93 7.60 13.06 0.25
CA ALA A 93 6.83 12.92 -0.99
C ALA A 93 7.18 14.02 -2.00
N ASP A 94 7.32 15.26 -1.56
CA ASP A 94 7.72 16.38 -2.40
C ASP A 94 9.13 16.16 -2.97
N SER A 95 10.09 15.70 -2.15
CA SER A 95 11.45 15.39 -2.58
C SER A 95 11.53 14.29 -3.64
N ARG A 96 10.57 13.36 -3.64
CA ARG A 96 10.45 12.26 -4.59
C ARG A 96 9.55 12.57 -5.79
N GLY A 97 8.80 13.67 -5.75
CA GLY A 97 7.82 14.02 -6.78
C GLY A 97 6.62 13.05 -6.82
N TRP A 98 6.25 12.46 -5.68
CA TRP A 98 5.10 11.55 -5.60
C TRP A 98 3.79 12.29 -5.86
N LYS A 99 2.89 11.67 -6.63
CA LYS A 99 1.64 12.29 -7.11
C LYS A 99 0.38 11.72 -6.46
N PHE A 100 0.51 10.73 -5.60
CA PHE A 100 -0.59 10.14 -4.85
C PHE A 100 -0.78 10.82 -3.50
N LYS A 101 -1.95 10.63 -2.90
CA LYS A 101 -2.26 11.14 -1.57
C LYS A 101 -1.55 10.31 -0.50
N MET A 102 -0.97 11.01 0.48
CA MET A 102 -0.37 10.40 1.67
C MET A 102 -1.23 10.65 2.89
N TYR A 103 -1.28 9.65 3.78
CA TYR A 103 -2.01 9.69 5.04
C TYR A 103 -1.12 9.22 6.19
N SER A 104 -1.12 9.94 7.29
CA SER A 104 -0.40 9.55 8.50
C SER A 104 -1.30 8.73 9.41
N SER A 105 -0.83 7.55 9.81
CA SER A 105 -1.43 6.74 10.85
C SER A 105 -0.80 6.96 12.23
N GLU A 106 0.03 7.98 12.38
CA GLU A 106 0.63 8.35 13.66
C GLU A 106 -0.44 8.52 14.73
N GLY A 107 -0.28 7.84 15.86
CA GLY A 107 -1.24 7.88 16.98
C GLY A 107 -2.56 7.12 16.73
N SER A 108 -2.70 6.39 15.62
CA SER A 108 -3.89 5.60 15.29
C SER A 108 -3.61 4.09 15.35
N ASP A 109 -4.56 3.31 15.81
CA ASP A 109 -4.52 1.85 15.74
C ASP A 109 -4.77 1.28 14.33
N PHE A 110 -5.04 2.13 13.33
CA PHE A 110 -5.43 1.71 11.99
C PHE A 110 -4.48 0.67 11.39
N THR A 111 -3.18 0.95 11.38
CA THR A 111 -2.18 0.05 10.78
C THR A 111 -2.14 -1.31 11.49
N LYS A 112 -2.28 -1.30 12.83
CA LYS A 112 -2.33 -2.50 13.65
C LYS A 112 -3.61 -3.30 13.38
N ASP A 113 -4.76 -2.67 13.40
CA ASP A 113 -6.06 -3.32 13.18
C ASP A 113 -6.18 -3.87 11.75
N MET A 114 -5.50 -3.25 10.78
CA MET A 114 -5.41 -3.77 9.41
C MET A 114 -4.40 -4.92 9.27
N GLY A 115 -3.63 -5.23 10.33
CA GLY A 115 -2.70 -6.36 10.37
C GLY A 115 -1.37 -6.09 9.68
N TYR A 116 -0.94 -4.81 9.64
CA TYR A 116 0.36 -4.38 9.10
C TYR A 116 1.31 -3.84 10.18
N PHE A 117 1.01 -4.14 11.44
CA PHE A 117 1.89 -3.93 12.58
C PHE A 117 1.90 -5.17 13.44
N THR A 118 3.09 -5.71 13.72
CA THR A 118 3.25 -6.97 14.47
C THR A 118 3.22 -6.74 15.97
N GLU A 119 2.95 -7.80 16.75
CA GLU A 119 3.10 -7.77 18.20
C GLU A 119 4.54 -7.49 18.66
N ALA A 120 5.53 -7.82 17.82
CA ALA A 120 6.94 -7.52 18.06
C ALA A 120 7.32 -6.05 17.79
N GLY A 121 6.34 -5.19 17.40
CA GLY A 121 6.57 -3.77 17.18
C GLY A 121 7.14 -3.42 15.80
N ALA A 122 6.99 -4.30 14.79
CA ALA A 122 7.48 -4.08 13.44
C ALA A 122 6.33 -3.80 12.47
N TYR A 123 6.52 -2.84 11.58
CA TYR A 123 5.60 -2.58 10.46
C TYR A 123 5.83 -3.57 9.32
N TRP A 124 4.76 -3.86 8.57
CA TRP A 124 4.80 -4.64 7.33
C TRP A 124 4.25 -3.83 6.17
N PRO A 125 4.89 -3.90 4.98
CA PRO A 125 4.37 -3.23 3.80
C PRO A 125 3.31 -4.09 3.12
N GLY A 126 2.36 -3.43 2.45
CA GLY A 126 1.35 -4.15 1.70
C GLY A 126 0.24 -3.23 1.20
N VAL A 127 -0.88 -3.82 0.82
CA VAL A 127 -2.06 -3.09 0.34
C VAL A 127 -3.35 -3.67 0.92
N SER A 128 -4.26 -2.81 1.31
CA SER A 128 -5.66 -3.14 1.61
C SER A 128 -6.55 -2.59 0.51
N VAL A 129 -7.56 -3.35 0.14
CA VAL A 129 -8.62 -2.90 -0.77
C VAL A 129 -9.91 -2.76 0.03
N PHE A 130 -10.43 -1.55 0.05
CA PHE A 130 -11.67 -1.24 0.76
C PHE A 130 -12.82 -0.99 -0.22
N HIS A 131 -14.02 -1.32 0.24
CA HIS A 131 -15.28 -1.07 -0.44
C HIS A 131 -16.19 -0.25 0.47
N LYS A 132 -16.64 0.91 0.00
CA LYS A 132 -17.68 1.70 0.64
C LYS A 132 -19.03 1.26 0.10
N GLN A 133 -19.87 0.71 0.96
CA GLN A 133 -21.18 0.19 0.62
C GLN A 133 -22.21 1.33 0.46
N ALA A 134 -23.39 1.01 -0.08
CA ALA A 134 -24.43 1.99 -0.32
C ALA A 134 -24.97 2.65 0.97
N ASP A 135 -24.89 1.95 2.11
CA ASP A 135 -25.25 2.47 3.43
C ASP A 135 -24.14 3.29 4.10
N GLY A 136 -23.00 3.47 3.42
CA GLY A 136 -21.84 4.19 3.93
C GLY A 136 -20.88 3.34 4.75
N SER A 137 -21.21 2.10 5.09
CA SER A 137 -20.32 1.18 5.80
C SER A 137 -19.09 0.82 4.95
N ILE A 138 -17.98 0.54 5.60
CA ILE A 138 -16.72 0.22 4.94
C ILE A 138 -16.34 -1.22 5.24
N ARG A 139 -15.96 -1.96 4.19
CA ARG A 139 -15.40 -3.30 4.32
C ARG A 139 -14.03 -3.37 3.65
N ARG A 140 -13.06 -4.01 4.29
CA ARG A 140 -11.85 -4.47 3.60
C ARG A 140 -12.18 -5.79 2.91
N ILE A 141 -12.13 -5.78 1.58
CA ILE A 141 -12.52 -6.93 0.75
C ILE A 141 -11.32 -7.75 0.26
N SER A 142 -10.12 -7.20 0.34
CA SER A 142 -8.88 -7.89 -0.03
C SER A 142 -7.68 -7.24 0.65
N LYS A 143 -6.58 -7.98 0.77
CA LYS A 143 -5.27 -7.48 1.21
C LYS A 143 -4.16 -8.33 0.63
N ASP A 144 -2.98 -7.75 0.57
CA ASP A 144 -1.75 -8.47 0.26
C ASP A 144 -0.55 -7.83 0.95
N PHE A 145 0.52 -8.59 1.14
CA PHE A 145 1.78 -8.10 1.66
C PHE A 145 2.77 -7.88 0.53
N PHE A 146 3.65 -6.89 0.71
CA PHE A 146 4.74 -6.63 -0.22
C PHE A 146 6.03 -7.27 0.28
N GLY A 147 6.88 -7.66 -0.66
CA GLY A 147 8.19 -8.21 -0.40
C GLY A 147 9.03 -8.29 -1.67
N PRO A 148 10.35 -8.46 -1.56
CA PRO A 148 11.21 -8.67 -2.72
C PRO A 148 10.67 -9.80 -3.60
N GLY A 149 10.54 -9.54 -4.91
CA GLY A 149 9.98 -10.50 -5.88
C GLY A 149 8.45 -10.49 -6.01
N ASP A 150 7.74 -9.57 -5.34
CA ASP A 150 6.29 -9.43 -5.46
C ASP A 150 5.85 -8.93 -6.85
N PHE A 151 4.53 -8.88 -7.07
CA PHE A 151 3.94 -8.41 -8.32
C PHE A 151 3.71 -6.90 -8.38
N TYR A 152 4.05 -6.16 -7.32
CA TYR A 152 3.71 -4.74 -7.15
C TYR A 152 4.83 -3.80 -7.58
N SER A 153 6.04 -4.35 -7.86
CA SER A 153 7.18 -3.57 -8.32
C SER A 153 7.88 -4.24 -9.50
N SER A 154 7.89 -3.57 -10.65
CA SER A 154 8.52 -4.07 -11.86
C SER A 154 10.04 -4.29 -11.75
N PRO A 155 10.84 -3.54 -10.95
CA PRO A 155 12.26 -3.77 -10.80
C PRO A 155 12.66 -5.21 -10.44
N TRP A 156 11.85 -5.93 -9.65
CA TRP A 156 12.14 -7.32 -9.32
C TRP A 156 12.32 -8.18 -10.56
N HIS A 157 11.42 -8.03 -11.54
CA HIS A 157 11.47 -8.80 -12.78
C HIS A 157 12.63 -8.39 -13.68
N PHE A 158 13.07 -7.13 -13.63
CA PHE A 158 14.28 -6.70 -14.32
C PHE A 158 15.53 -7.28 -13.67
N PHE A 159 15.58 -7.34 -12.34
CA PHE A 159 16.73 -7.92 -11.62
C PHE A 159 16.87 -9.43 -11.92
N ASP A 160 15.76 -10.14 -12.13
CA ASP A 160 15.77 -11.55 -12.52
C ASP A 160 16.43 -11.81 -13.89
N LEU A 161 16.55 -10.77 -14.74
CA LEU A 161 17.22 -10.86 -16.03
C LEU A 161 18.75 -10.74 -15.92
N LEU A 162 19.26 -10.27 -14.79
CA LEU A 162 20.69 -10.18 -14.54
C LEU A 162 21.27 -11.58 -14.31
N PRO A 163 22.56 -11.80 -14.65
CA PRO A 163 23.24 -13.03 -14.29
C PRO A 163 23.10 -13.27 -12.79
N GLN A 164 22.58 -14.42 -12.40
CA GLN A 164 22.57 -14.83 -11.00
C GLN A 164 24.01 -15.10 -10.60
N GLU A 165 24.51 -14.44 -9.55
CA GLU A 165 25.79 -14.77 -8.93
C GLU A 165 25.67 -16.18 -8.32
N THR A 166 25.83 -17.21 -9.16
CA THR A 166 26.14 -18.52 -8.65
C THR A 166 27.56 -18.44 -8.10
N GLY A 167 27.74 -18.69 -6.80
CA GLY A 167 29.04 -18.60 -6.12
C GLY A 167 30.12 -19.58 -6.64
N GLU A 168 30.11 -19.89 -7.92
CA GLU A 168 31.14 -20.57 -8.65
C GLU A 168 31.94 -19.50 -9.42
N GLU A 169 33.03 -19.03 -8.79
CA GLU A 169 34.10 -18.39 -9.56
C GLU A 169 34.45 -19.34 -10.72
N LYS A 170 34.20 -18.88 -11.95
CA LYS A 170 34.75 -19.53 -13.12
C LYS A 170 36.27 -19.45 -12.99
N LYS A 171 36.93 -20.58 -12.65
CA LYS A 171 38.34 -20.78 -12.79
C LYS A 171 38.77 -20.69 -14.25
#